data_9720045a86fe813e5db2eb907294f254
#
_entry.id   9720045a86fe813e5db2eb907294f254
#
_cell.length_a   1.000
_cell.length_b   1.000
_cell.length_c   1.000
_cell.angle_alpha   90.00
_cell.angle_beta   90.00
_cell.angle_gamma   90.00
#
_symmetry.space_group_name_H-M   'P 1'
#
loop_
_entity.id
_entity.type
_entity.pdbx_description
1 polymer ?
#
loop_
_entity_poly.entity_id
_entity_poly.type
_entity_poly.pdbx_seq_one_letter_code
_entity_poly.pdbx_strand_id
1 'polypeptide(L)'
;LEAACAEAGILHLLLGHHAADQAETVLIRDLAGSGPDGLAGIAALAETPRLRLLRPLLGVPPVWLRDVLRAAGLAWTDDPSNADPAAHRARLRALRRDRDGTGAATRALVDAAAAHAAARAGHESRVAEVLAARARIYREGFAVLSPGALPAAALAALLRMIAGAGFPPAPAGVAELAGAPRPATLGGVRLLAAGRLGPGLLVVREAAAMAPAIVATANAVWDGRFRLLAAANLAPGTTLGALGADAAAMRTHSPLPAAVLATLPALRRAGALVAVPHICYPSPSACNPQPLVFAPARAAAPAPFMGASRVGRAD
;
A
#
# COMPACT_ATOMS: atom_id res chain seq x y z
N LEU A 1 -16.62 -10.13 0.66
CA LEU A 1 -16.09 -10.63 -0.61
C LEU A 1 -14.67 -11.19 -0.46
N GLU A 2 -13.70 -10.47 0.15
CA GLU A 2 -12.31 -10.94 0.29
C GLU A 2 -12.22 -12.28 1.04
N ALA A 3 -12.97 -12.45 2.13
CA ALA A 3 -13.02 -13.71 2.89
C ALA A 3 -13.55 -14.86 2.02
N ALA A 4 -14.67 -14.65 1.33
CA ALA A 4 -15.26 -15.66 0.45
C ALA A 4 -14.33 -16.07 -0.71
N CYS A 5 -13.63 -15.09 -1.28
CA CYS A 5 -12.62 -15.38 -2.32
C CYS A 5 -11.45 -16.20 -1.76
N ALA A 6 -10.99 -15.88 -0.55
CA ALA A 6 -9.92 -16.63 0.11
C ALA A 6 -10.33 -18.07 0.43
N GLU A 7 -11.55 -18.29 0.90
CA GLU A 7 -12.13 -19.62 1.15
C GLU A 7 -12.26 -20.45 -0.13
N ALA A 8 -12.60 -19.79 -1.24
CA ALA A 8 -12.72 -20.42 -2.57
C ALA A 8 -11.40 -20.53 -3.35
N GLY A 9 -10.26 -20.07 -2.80
CA GLY A 9 -8.97 -20.05 -3.50
C GLY A 9 -8.90 -19.09 -4.68
N ILE A 10 -9.78 -18.07 -4.73
CA ILE A 10 -9.87 -17.10 -5.82
C ILE A 10 -8.85 -15.99 -5.58
N LEU A 11 -7.96 -15.76 -6.55
CA LEU A 11 -6.94 -14.70 -6.52
C LEU A 11 -7.38 -13.42 -7.23
N HIS A 12 -8.29 -13.50 -8.19
CA HIS A 12 -8.74 -12.39 -9.02
C HIS A 12 -10.25 -12.16 -8.86
N LEU A 13 -10.62 -10.97 -8.42
CA LEU A 13 -12.03 -10.56 -8.31
C LEU A 13 -12.31 -9.48 -9.38
N LEU A 14 -13.18 -9.81 -10.32
CA LEU A 14 -13.65 -8.88 -11.33
C LEU A 14 -14.81 -8.05 -10.79
N LEU A 15 -14.74 -6.73 -10.97
CA LEU A 15 -15.77 -5.78 -10.53
C LEU A 15 -16.36 -5.07 -11.74
N GLY A 16 -17.68 -4.94 -11.80
CA GLY A 16 -18.44 -4.38 -12.90
C GLY A 16 -18.47 -2.84 -12.97
N HIS A 17 -17.48 -2.14 -12.38
CA HIS A 17 -17.39 -0.69 -12.50
C HIS A 17 -17.17 -0.28 -13.96
N HIS A 18 -17.86 0.79 -14.40
CA HIS A 18 -17.90 1.24 -15.79
C HIS A 18 -17.60 2.76 -15.92
N ALA A 19 -17.66 3.31 -17.12
CA ALA A 19 -17.28 4.70 -17.40
C ALA A 19 -18.05 5.73 -16.57
N ALA A 20 -19.33 5.50 -16.30
CA ALA A 20 -20.11 6.42 -15.47
C ALA A 20 -19.64 6.42 -14.01
N ASP A 21 -19.23 5.26 -13.45
CA ASP A 21 -18.68 5.18 -12.09
C ASP A 21 -17.32 5.90 -11.99
N GLN A 22 -16.52 5.80 -13.05
CA GLN A 22 -15.25 6.51 -13.16
C GLN A 22 -15.49 8.02 -13.12
N ALA A 23 -16.39 8.53 -13.96
CA ALA A 23 -16.72 9.95 -14.03
C ALA A 23 -17.31 10.48 -12.71
N GLU A 24 -18.18 9.71 -12.05
CA GLU A 24 -18.72 10.05 -10.72
C GLU A 24 -17.60 10.16 -9.68
N THR A 25 -16.67 9.21 -9.69
CA THR A 25 -15.56 9.21 -8.74
C THR A 25 -14.63 10.40 -8.93
N VAL A 26 -14.32 10.76 -10.18
CA VAL A 26 -13.52 11.94 -10.49
C VAL A 26 -14.20 13.19 -10.00
N LEU A 27 -15.50 13.35 -10.28
CA LEU A 27 -16.28 14.52 -9.87
C LEU A 27 -16.33 14.65 -8.33
N ILE A 28 -16.58 13.55 -7.61
CA ILE A 28 -16.58 13.55 -6.14
C ILE A 28 -15.23 13.99 -5.59
N ARG A 29 -14.15 13.52 -6.17
CA ARG A 29 -12.79 13.84 -5.72
C ARG A 29 -12.39 15.26 -6.05
N ASP A 30 -12.82 15.76 -7.21
CA ASP A 30 -12.61 17.16 -7.61
C ASP A 30 -13.33 18.11 -6.66
N LEU A 31 -14.62 17.87 -6.39
CA LEU A 31 -15.41 18.62 -5.41
C LEU A 31 -14.84 18.58 -3.99
N ALA A 32 -14.15 17.49 -3.63
CA ALA A 32 -13.44 17.35 -2.37
C ALA A 32 -12.04 17.99 -2.37
N GLY A 33 -11.62 18.66 -3.44
CA GLY A 33 -10.31 19.30 -3.57
C GLY A 33 -9.14 18.30 -3.66
N SER A 34 -9.37 17.10 -4.18
CA SER A 34 -8.31 16.09 -4.34
C SER A 34 -7.25 16.55 -5.33
N GLY A 35 -5.98 16.27 -5.01
CA GLY A 35 -4.87 16.54 -5.93
C GLY A 35 -4.84 15.57 -7.14
N PRO A 36 -3.84 15.76 -8.05
CA PRO A 36 -3.75 15.01 -9.32
C PRO A 36 -3.82 13.50 -9.17
N ASP A 37 -3.20 12.92 -8.14
CA ASP A 37 -3.23 11.48 -7.88
C ASP A 37 -4.64 10.98 -7.53
N GLY A 38 -5.43 11.80 -6.85
CA GLY A 38 -6.83 11.52 -6.57
C GLY A 38 -7.69 11.59 -7.84
N LEU A 39 -7.43 12.56 -8.71
CA LEU A 39 -8.14 12.75 -9.96
C LEU A 39 -7.87 11.65 -11.00
N ALA A 40 -6.88 10.80 -10.79
CA ALA A 40 -6.68 9.56 -11.57
C ALA A 40 -7.88 8.59 -11.48
N GLY A 41 -8.84 8.84 -10.61
CA GLY A 41 -10.07 8.08 -10.50
C GLY A 41 -9.88 6.68 -9.89
N ILE A 42 -10.72 5.73 -10.31
CA ILE A 42 -10.67 4.34 -9.87
C ILE A 42 -9.55 3.62 -10.63
N ALA A 43 -8.72 2.85 -9.92
CA ALA A 43 -7.70 2.01 -10.56
C ALA A 43 -8.34 0.83 -11.30
N ALA A 44 -7.86 0.51 -12.49
CA ALA A 44 -8.26 -0.69 -13.23
C ALA A 44 -7.78 -1.97 -12.53
N LEU A 45 -6.61 -1.91 -11.90
CA LEU A 45 -6.05 -2.96 -11.05
C LEU A 45 -5.76 -2.38 -9.66
N ALA A 46 -6.16 -3.09 -8.62
CA ALA A 46 -5.74 -2.81 -7.25
C ALA A 46 -5.40 -4.13 -6.56
N GLU A 47 -4.30 -4.16 -5.82
CA GLU A 47 -3.86 -5.34 -5.10
C GLU A 47 -4.11 -5.17 -3.59
N THR A 48 -4.63 -6.20 -2.98
CA THR A 48 -4.69 -6.40 -1.53
C THR A 48 -3.73 -7.51 -1.14
N PRO A 49 -3.48 -7.77 0.13
CA PRO A 49 -2.65 -8.91 0.54
C PRO A 49 -3.16 -10.28 0.08
N ARG A 50 -4.41 -10.39 -0.36
CA ARG A 50 -5.06 -11.66 -0.69
C ARG A 50 -5.66 -11.71 -2.09
N LEU A 51 -5.99 -10.57 -2.69
CA LEU A 51 -6.73 -10.49 -3.95
C LEU A 51 -6.15 -9.45 -4.89
N ARG A 52 -6.35 -9.67 -6.18
CA ARG A 52 -6.34 -8.63 -7.21
C ARG A 52 -7.77 -8.24 -7.57
N LEU A 53 -8.07 -6.96 -7.42
CA LEU A 53 -9.33 -6.37 -7.85
C LEU A 53 -9.16 -5.86 -9.28
N LEU A 54 -9.90 -6.41 -10.21
CA LEU A 54 -9.83 -6.06 -11.64
C LEU A 54 -11.12 -5.35 -12.05
N ARG A 55 -11.01 -4.26 -12.80
CA ARG A 55 -12.13 -3.46 -13.30
C ARG A 55 -12.00 -3.23 -14.80
N PRO A 56 -12.23 -4.28 -15.61
CA PRO A 56 -11.97 -4.23 -17.05
C PRO A 56 -12.92 -3.28 -17.79
N LEU A 57 -14.06 -2.92 -17.21
CA LEU A 57 -15.12 -2.14 -17.85
C LEU A 57 -15.06 -0.64 -17.55
N LEU A 58 -14.04 -0.13 -16.86
CA LEU A 58 -13.95 1.28 -16.44
C LEU A 58 -13.99 2.28 -17.60
N GLY A 59 -13.60 1.90 -18.81
CA GLY A 59 -13.66 2.74 -20.00
C GLY A 59 -14.93 2.52 -20.85
N VAL A 60 -15.83 1.60 -20.44
CA VAL A 60 -17.00 1.19 -21.25
C VAL A 60 -18.25 1.95 -20.79
N PRO A 61 -18.97 2.63 -21.69
CA PRO A 61 -20.26 3.24 -21.36
C PRO A 61 -21.29 2.17 -20.94
N PRO A 62 -22.12 2.41 -19.91
CA PRO A 62 -23.10 1.44 -19.45
C PRO A 62 -24.16 1.07 -20.50
N VAL A 63 -24.46 1.94 -21.45
CA VAL A 63 -25.37 1.60 -22.56
C VAL A 63 -24.82 0.45 -23.41
N TRP A 64 -23.51 0.42 -23.70
CA TRP A 64 -22.93 -0.66 -24.50
C TRP A 64 -23.01 -2.01 -23.78
N LEU A 65 -22.89 -2.02 -22.47
CA LEU A 65 -23.06 -3.24 -21.67
C LEU A 65 -24.49 -3.76 -21.76
N ARG A 66 -25.48 -2.86 -21.68
CA ARG A 66 -26.89 -3.22 -21.88
C ARG A 66 -27.19 -3.71 -23.30
N ASP A 67 -26.55 -3.12 -24.31
CA ASP A 67 -26.69 -3.55 -25.72
C ASP A 67 -26.17 -4.97 -25.91
N VAL A 68 -25.03 -5.32 -25.30
CA VAL A 68 -24.50 -6.70 -25.31
C VAL A 68 -25.48 -7.67 -24.64
N LEU A 69 -26.06 -7.32 -23.49
CA LEU A 69 -27.03 -8.17 -22.80
C LEU A 69 -28.30 -8.36 -23.64
N ARG A 70 -28.82 -7.29 -24.27
CA ARG A 70 -29.99 -7.36 -25.19
C ARG A 70 -29.71 -8.27 -26.39
N ALA A 71 -28.52 -8.11 -27.00
CA ALA A 71 -28.13 -8.95 -28.14
C ALA A 71 -27.99 -10.44 -27.75
N ALA A 72 -27.59 -10.72 -26.52
CA ALA A 72 -27.48 -12.07 -25.98
C ALA A 72 -28.82 -12.64 -25.44
N GLY A 73 -29.92 -11.87 -25.45
CA GLY A 73 -31.21 -12.27 -24.89
C GLY A 73 -31.18 -12.41 -23.36
N LEU A 74 -30.25 -11.74 -22.68
CA LEU A 74 -30.10 -11.80 -21.23
C LEU A 74 -30.84 -10.64 -20.55
N ALA A 75 -31.63 -10.95 -19.53
CA ALA A 75 -32.23 -9.96 -18.66
C ALA A 75 -31.21 -9.43 -17.63
N TRP A 76 -31.39 -8.20 -17.16
CA TRP A 76 -30.68 -7.62 -16.03
C TRP A 76 -31.66 -7.06 -15.00
N THR A 77 -31.19 -6.86 -13.79
CA THR A 77 -31.97 -6.25 -12.72
C THR A 77 -31.43 -4.83 -12.46
N ASP A 78 -32.34 -3.85 -12.48
CA ASP A 78 -32.01 -2.51 -12.00
C ASP A 78 -32.21 -2.49 -10.47
N ASP A 79 -31.11 -2.40 -9.73
CA ASP A 79 -31.13 -2.34 -8.27
C ASP A 79 -31.75 -1.01 -7.82
N PRO A 80 -32.88 -1.04 -7.06
CA PRO A 80 -33.55 0.18 -6.57
C PRO A 80 -32.64 1.08 -5.74
N SER A 81 -31.64 0.54 -5.05
CA SER A 81 -30.69 1.32 -4.26
C SER A 81 -29.86 2.31 -5.11
N ASN A 82 -29.73 2.05 -6.41
CA ASN A 82 -29.08 2.96 -7.33
C ASN A 82 -29.85 4.29 -7.56
N ALA A 83 -31.14 4.32 -7.22
CA ALA A 83 -31.99 5.49 -7.32
C ALA A 83 -32.23 6.17 -5.94
N ASP A 84 -31.67 5.68 -4.86
CA ASP A 84 -31.85 6.24 -3.52
C ASP A 84 -31.30 7.66 -3.43
N PRO A 85 -32.12 8.70 -3.26
CA PRO A 85 -31.67 10.09 -3.17
C PRO A 85 -30.86 10.39 -1.90
N ALA A 86 -30.87 9.53 -0.90
CA ALA A 86 -30.00 9.65 0.25
C ALA A 86 -28.54 9.37 -0.12
N ALA A 87 -28.29 8.54 -1.13
CA ALA A 87 -26.97 8.20 -1.59
C ALA A 87 -26.36 9.36 -2.42
N HIS A 88 -25.16 9.84 -2.05
CA HIS A 88 -24.46 10.93 -2.74
C HIS A 88 -24.26 10.65 -4.23
N ARG A 89 -23.91 9.41 -4.60
CA ARG A 89 -23.75 8.99 -6.01
C ARG A 89 -25.05 9.04 -6.80
N ALA A 90 -26.18 8.65 -6.22
CA ALA A 90 -27.47 8.71 -6.90
C ALA A 90 -27.88 10.16 -7.22
N ARG A 91 -27.64 11.10 -6.28
CA ARG A 91 -27.86 12.54 -6.51
C ARG A 91 -27.00 13.07 -7.66
N LEU A 92 -25.72 12.70 -7.72
CA LEU A 92 -24.82 13.11 -8.81
C LEU A 92 -25.26 12.53 -10.16
N ARG A 93 -25.73 11.29 -10.21
CA ARG A 93 -26.30 10.68 -11.42
C ARG A 93 -27.52 11.44 -11.91
N ALA A 94 -28.43 11.79 -11.01
CA ALA A 94 -29.61 12.56 -11.34
C ALA A 94 -29.27 13.94 -11.90
N LEU A 95 -28.30 14.64 -11.30
CA LEU A 95 -27.84 15.97 -11.77
C LEU A 95 -27.18 15.91 -13.15
N ARG A 96 -26.38 14.86 -13.42
CA ARG A 96 -25.68 14.71 -14.69
C ARG A 96 -26.58 14.38 -15.87
N ARG A 97 -27.77 13.82 -15.64
CA ARG A 97 -28.75 13.42 -16.67
C ARG A 97 -28.18 12.60 -17.82
N ASP A 98 -27.11 11.80 -17.54
CA ASP A 98 -26.41 10.97 -18.52
C ASP A 98 -26.46 9.49 -18.09
N ARG A 99 -27.64 8.88 -18.26
CA ARG A 99 -27.89 7.46 -17.92
C ARG A 99 -27.09 6.50 -18.80
N ASP A 100 -26.80 6.91 -20.02
CA ASP A 100 -26.12 6.07 -21.01
C ASP A 100 -24.60 6.12 -20.88
N GLY A 101 -24.08 7.11 -20.17
CA GLY A 101 -22.64 7.28 -19.96
C GLY A 101 -21.89 7.70 -21.22
N THR A 102 -22.61 8.25 -22.23
CA THR A 102 -22.04 8.67 -23.51
C THR A 102 -22.01 10.19 -23.68
N GLY A 103 -22.48 10.96 -22.71
CA GLY A 103 -22.49 12.42 -22.71
C GLY A 103 -21.07 13.00 -22.76
N ALA A 104 -20.95 14.19 -23.35
CA ALA A 104 -19.67 14.89 -23.48
C ALA A 104 -18.95 15.10 -22.14
N ALA A 105 -19.72 15.47 -21.09
CA ALA A 105 -19.18 15.65 -19.74
C ALA A 105 -18.62 14.34 -19.15
N THR A 106 -19.30 13.20 -19.35
CA THR A 106 -18.79 11.90 -18.91
C THR A 106 -17.50 11.54 -19.61
N ARG A 107 -17.46 11.71 -20.94
CA ARG A 107 -16.24 11.46 -21.71
C ARG A 107 -15.08 12.34 -21.23
N ALA A 108 -15.31 13.64 -21.05
CA ALA A 108 -14.28 14.58 -20.57
C ALA A 108 -13.72 14.16 -19.20
N LEU A 109 -14.56 13.74 -18.26
CA LEU A 109 -14.12 13.26 -16.94
C LEU A 109 -13.31 11.95 -17.02
N VAL A 110 -13.73 11.02 -17.88
CA VAL A 110 -12.99 9.76 -18.10
C VAL A 110 -11.63 10.02 -18.76
N ASP A 111 -11.59 10.93 -19.77
CA ASP A 111 -10.36 11.31 -20.43
C ASP A 111 -9.40 12.04 -19.47
N ALA A 112 -9.91 12.93 -18.63
CA ALA A 112 -9.12 13.58 -17.58
C ALA A 112 -8.56 12.57 -16.57
N ALA A 113 -9.39 11.60 -16.13
CA ALA A 113 -8.92 10.52 -15.26
C ALA A 113 -7.79 9.71 -15.89
N ALA A 114 -7.90 9.38 -17.19
CA ALA A 114 -6.86 8.64 -17.91
C ALA A 114 -5.56 9.44 -18.01
N ALA A 115 -5.63 10.75 -18.26
CA ALA A 115 -4.45 11.63 -18.28
C ALA A 115 -3.77 11.69 -16.90
N HIS A 116 -4.54 11.90 -15.82
CA HIS A 116 -4.02 11.89 -14.46
C HIS A 116 -3.45 10.52 -14.07
N ALA A 117 -4.08 9.43 -14.50
CA ALA A 117 -3.59 8.07 -14.27
C ALA A 117 -2.24 7.81 -14.94
N ALA A 118 -2.08 8.23 -16.20
CA ALA A 118 -0.81 8.14 -16.92
C ALA A 118 0.30 8.96 -16.27
N ALA A 119 0.01 10.20 -15.86
CA ALA A 119 0.96 11.07 -15.16
C ALA A 119 1.38 10.44 -13.82
N ARG A 120 0.43 9.91 -13.05
CA ARG A 120 0.67 9.23 -11.79
C ARG A 120 1.51 7.97 -11.98
N ALA A 121 1.19 7.12 -12.95
CA ALA A 121 1.96 5.92 -13.28
C ALA A 121 3.41 6.26 -13.64
N GLY A 122 3.62 7.27 -14.46
CA GLY A 122 4.97 7.74 -14.82
C GLY A 122 5.74 8.30 -13.61
N HIS A 123 5.05 8.99 -12.68
CA HIS A 123 5.66 9.45 -11.45
C HIS A 123 6.07 8.28 -10.54
N GLU A 124 5.17 7.33 -10.32
CA GLU A 124 5.41 6.13 -9.50
C GLU A 124 6.55 5.27 -10.08
N SER A 125 6.62 5.12 -11.42
CA SER A 125 7.73 4.42 -12.08
C SER A 125 9.08 5.10 -11.83
N ARG A 126 9.15 6.43 -11.96
CA ARG A 126 10.40 7.18 -11.65
C ARG A 126 10.81 7.04 -10.19
N VAL A 127 9.85 7.04 -9.26
CA VAL A 127 10.14 6.78 -7.83
C VAL A 127 10.74 5.38 -7.65
N ALA A 128 10.16 4.36 -8.31
CA ALA A 128 10.64 2.99 -8.26
C ALA A 128 12.08 2.87 -8.81
N GLU A 129 12.37 3.48 -9.96
CA GLU A 129 13.71 3.51 -10.57
C GLU A 129 14.75 4.14 -9.65
N VAL A 130 14.42 5.29 -9.05
CA VAL A 130 15.32 5.97 -8.10
C VAL A 130 15.57 5.10 -6.88
N LEU A 131 14.54 4.49 -6.30
CA LEU A 131 14.70 3.63 -5.14
C LEU A 131 15.46 2.35 -5.46
N ALA A 132 15.24 1.75 -6.61
CA ALA A 132 16.00 0.59 -7.07
C ALA A 132 17.49 0.87 -7.21
N ALA A 133 17.85 2.08 -7.70
CA ALA A 133 19.24 2.50 -7.86
C ALA A 133 19.90 2.96 -6.54
N ARG A 134 19.14 3.49 -5.60
CA ARG A 134 19.64 4.27 -4.46
C ARG A 134 19.37 3.67 -3.09
N ALA A 135 18.40 2.75 -2.96
CA ALA A 135 17.99 2.19 -1.67
C ALA A 135 18.10 0.67 -1.69
N ARG A 136 18.78 0.10 -0.69
CA ARG A 136 18.73 -1.33 -0.40
C ARG A 136 17.79 -1.55 0.77
N ILE A 137 16.68 -2.23 0.53
CA ILE A 137 15.67 -2.55 1.53
C ILE A 137 15.92 -3.96 2.06
N TYR A 138 15.86 -4.12 3.38
CA TYR A 138 16.14 -5.38 4.06
C TYR A 138 14.86 -5.95 4.69
N ARG A 139 14.78 -7.27 4.70
CA ARG A 139 13.65 -8.02 5.30
C ARG A 139 13.48 -7.76 6.80
N GLU A 140 14.50 -7.24 7.46
CA GLU A 140 14.50 -6.82 8.86
C GLU A 140 13.80 -5.46 9.06
N GLY A 141 13.21 -4.86 8.03
CA GLY A 141 12.40 -3.65 8.10
C GLY A 141 13.19 -2.35 8.20
N PHE A 142 14.39 -2.32 7.63
CA PHE A 142 15.20 -1.12 7.47
C PHE A 142 15.71 -0.98 6.04
N ALA A 143 16.31 0.16 5.71
CA ALA A 143 16.98 0.36 4.42
C ALA A 143 18.32 1.05 4.59
N VAL A 144 19.20 0.90 3.58
CA VAL A 144 20.40 1.71 3.40
C VAL A 144 20.20 2.58 2.16
N LEU A 145 20.28 3.88 2.35
CA LEU A 145 20.15 4.89 1.30
C LEU A 145 21.55 5.37 0.90
N SER A 146 21.88 5.29 -0.39
CA SER A 146 23.15 5.76 -0.93
C SER A 146 23.30 7.28 -0.78
N PRO A 147 24.56 7.81 -0.69
CA PRO A 147 24.82 9.23 -0.54
C PRO A 147 24.27 10.08 -1.70
N GLY A 148 23.98 11.35 -1.41
CA GLY A 148 23.57 12.37 -2.39
C GLY A 148 22.08 12.64 -2.42
N ALA A 149 21.68 13.79 -2.97
CA ALA A 149 20.29 14.22 -3.10
C ALA A 149 19.45 13.22 -3.92
N LEU A 150 18.15 13.17 -3.63
CA LEU A 150 17.18 12.35 -4.34
C LEU A 150 15.83 13.09 -4.43
N PRO A 151 14.93 12.69 -5.36
CA PRO A 151 13.61 13.27 -5.41
C PRO A 151 12.85 13.12 -4.08
N ALA A 152 12.19 14.18 -3.63
CA ALA A 152 11.42 14.18 -2.38
C ALA A 152 10.37 13.06 -2.33
N ALA A 153 9.72 12.76 -3.46
CA ALA A 153 8.75 11.67 -3.56
C ALA A 153 9.37 10.29 -3.25
N ALA A 154 10.60 10.04 -3.69
CA ALA A 154 11.30 8.79 -3.41
C ALA A 154 11.63 8.67 -1.91
N LEU A 155 12.14 9.73 -1.30
CA LEU A 155 12.38 9.75 0.15
C LEU A 155 11.07 9.60 0.93
N ALA A 156 10.00 10.32 0.55
CA ALA A 156 8.68 10.21 1.17
C ALA A 156 8.14 8.78 1.17
N ALA A 157 8.25 8.09 0.03
CA ALA A 157 7.82 6.71 -0.14
C ALA A 157 8.63 5.75 0.74
N LEU A 158 9.95 5.92 0.79
CA LEU A 158 10.84 5.12 1.64
C LEU A 158 10.54 5.32 3.14
N LEU A 159 10.42 6.59 3.59
CA LEU A 159 10.10 6.92 4.97
C LEU A 159 8.73 6.35 5.38
N ARG A 160 7.71 6.53 4.54
CA ARG A 160 6.37 5.97 4.77
C ARG A 160 6.41 4.45 4.97
N MET A 161 7.13 3.74 4.11
CA MET A 161 7.26 2.27 4.18
C MET A 161 7.97 1.84 5.47
N ILE A 162 9.09 2.46 5.82
CA ILE A 162 9.86 2.13 7.03
C ILE A 162 9.12 2.54 8.30
N ALA A 163 8.30 3.59 8.25
CA ALA A 163 7.42 3.98 9.35
C ALA A 163 6.23 3.02 9.55
N GLY A 164 5.88 2.20 8.55
CA GLY A 164 4.63 1.43 8.56
C GLY A 164 3.38 2.31 8.48
N ALA A 165 3.52 3.54 7.97
CA ALA A 165 2.47 4.56 7.97
C ALA A 165 1.60 4.50 6.70
N GLY A 166 0.34 4.92 6.83
CA GLY A 166 -0.57 5.06 5.68
C GLY A 166 -0.23 6.24 4.77
N PHE A 167 0.37 7.29 5.34
CA PHE A 167 0.73 8.54 4.65
C PHE A 167 2.20 8.90 4.89
N PRO A 168 2.85 9.60 3.95
CA PRO A 168 4.21 10.08 4.14
C PRO A 168 4.28 11.19 5.19
N PRO A 169 5.48 11.51 5.71
CA PRO A 169 5.70 12.68 6.56
C PRO A 169 5.37 14.00 5.84
N ALA A 170 5.35 15.10 6.61
CA ALA A 170 5.07 16.45 6.09
C ALA A 170 6.01 16.81 4.91
N PRO A 171 5.48 17.34 3.80
CA PRO A 171 6.22 17.56 2.56
C PRO A 171 7.46 18.46 2.71
N ALA A 172 7.37 19.52 3.52
CA ALA A 172 8.48 20.46 3.73
C ALA A 172 9.72 19.79 4.33
N GLY A 173 9.56 19.00 5.40
CA GLY A 173 10.66 18.28 6.03
C GLY A 173 11.25 17.19 5.12
N VAL A 174 10.39 16.55 4.31
CA VAL A 174 10.85 15.58 3.32
C VAL A 174 11.68 16.25 2.22
N ALA A 175 11.22 17.40 1.69
CA ALA A 175 11.90 18.12 0.62
C ALA A 175 13.29 18.61 1.07
N GLU A 176 13.39 19.19 2.26
CA GLU A 176 14.65 19.62 2.85
C GLU A 176 15.64 18.45 2.98
N LEU A 177 15.17 17.34 3.58
CA LEU A 177 16.01 16.16 3.82
C LEU A 177 16.39 15.42 2.53
N ALA A 178 15.55 15.47 1.49
CA ALA A 178 15.84 14.89 0.18
C ALA A 178 16.90 15.68 -0.60
N GLY A 179 16.89 17.01 -0.46
CA GLY A 179 17.91 17.89 -1.07
C GLY A 179 19.29 17.73 -0.43
N ALA A 180 19.35 17.51 0.87
CA ALA A 180 20.59 17.33 1.63
C ALA A 180 20.43 16.20 2.67
N PRO A 181 20.51 14.92 2.24
CA PRO A 181 20.34 13.79 3.14
C PRO A 181 21.41 13.77 4.24
N ARG A 182 20.96 13.75 5.50
CA ARG A 182 21.80 13.77 6.71
C ARG A 182 21.14 12.99 7.84
N PRO A 183 21.87 12.66 8.92
CA PRO A 183 21.25 12.13 10.12
C PRO A 183 20.13 13.05 10.64
N ALA A 184 18.94 12.46 10.84
CA ALA A 184 17.73 13.17 11.25
C ALA A 184 16.67 12.18 11.75
N THR A 185 15.61 12.70 12.38
CA THR A 185 14.40 11.95 12.69
C THR A 185 13.22 12.64 12.01
N LEU A 186 12.44 11.88 11.23
CA LEU A 186 11.29 12.42 10.53
C LEU A 186 10.20 11.35 10.37
N GLY A 187 8.97 11.66 10.76
CA GLY A 187 7.80 10.79 10.57
C GLY A 187 7.93 9.41 11.20
N GLY A 188 8.55 9.30 12.37
CA GLY A 188 8.78 8.05 13.08
C GLY A 188 9.87 7.16 12.46
N VAL A 189 10.77 7.76 11.68
CA VAL A 189 11.94 7.11 11.09
C VAL A 189 13.19 7.88 11.44
N ARG A 190 14.26 7.18 11.75
CA ARG A 190 15.59 7.76 11.98
C ARG A 190 16.49 7.47 10.77
N LEU A 191 17.18 8.50 10.34
CA LEU A 191 18.29 8.42 9.41
C LEU A 191 19.57 8.54 10.24
N LEU A 192 20.45 7.58 10.11
CA LEU A 192 21.73 7.50 10.86
C LEU A 192 22.85 7.23 9.85
N ALA A 193 24.11 7.44 10.21
CA ALA A 193 25.20 6.94 9.40
C ALA A 193 25.10 5.41 9.24
N ALA A 194 25.22 4.89 8.02
CA ALA A 194 25.08 3.46 7.75
C ALA A 194 26.23 2.60 8.34
N GLY A 195 27.37 3.22 8.60
CA GLY A 195 28.51 2.57 9.25
C GLY A 195 29.00 1.33 8.49
N ARG A 196 29.00 0.17 9.14
CA ARG A 196 29.44 -1.10 8.53
C ARG A 196 28.53 -1.62 7.41
N LEU A 197 27.33 -1.06 7.24
CA LEU A 197 26.41 -1.43 6.15
C LEU A 197 26.77 -0.79 4.81
N GLY A 198 27.76 0.11 4.80
CA GLY A 198 28.29 0.78 3.60
C GLY A 198 28.18 2.30 3.70
N PRO A 199 28.49 3.00 2.60
CA PRO A 199 28.35 4.44 2.54
C PRO A 199 26.87 4.85 2.54
N GLY A 200 26.57 6.04 3.12
CA GLY A 200 25.22 6.61 3.12
C GLY A 200 24.51 6.54 4.46
N LEU A 201 23.20 6.45 4.41
CA LEU A 201 22.34 6.53 5.59
C LEU A 201 21.59 5.22 5.84
N LEU A 202 21.63 4.75 7.06
CA LEU A 202 20.71 3.75 7.60
C LEU A 202 19.36 4.42 7.85
N VAL A 203 18.32 3.94 7.21
CA VAL A 203 16.92 4.38 7.36
C VAL A 203 16.20 3.32 8.19
N VAL A 204 15.87 3.63 9.42
CA VAL A 204 15.34 2.67 10.40
C VAL A 204 14.16 3.26 11.16
N ARG A 205 13.22 2.43 11.57
CA ARG A 205 12.09 2.82 12.41
C ARG A 205 12.58 3.50 13.70
N GLU A 206 11.93 4.58 14.11
CA GLU A 206 12.19 5.20 15.39
C GLU A 206 11.61 4.34 16.52
N ALA A 207 12.45 3.93 17.47
CA ALA A 207 12.02 3.03 18.56
C ALA A 207 10.90 3.64 19.43
N ALA A 208 10.95 4.95 19.68
CA ALA A 208 9.94 5.66 20.48
C ALA A 208 8.57 5.76 19.77
N ALA A 209 8.54 5.60 18.44
CA ALA A 209 7.32 5.71 17.62
C ALA A 209 6.70 4.35 17.26
N MET A 210 7.24 3.25 17.81
CA MET A 210 6.73 1.91 17.50
C MET A 210 5.40 1.63 18.19
N ALA A 211 4.57 0.81 17.53
CA ALA A 211 3.31 0.37 18.09
C ALA A 211 3.51 -0.50 19.35
N PRO A 212 2.55 -0.48 20.30
CA PRO A 212 2.55 -1.41 21.43
C PRO A 212 2.50 -2.86 20.97
N ALA A 213 2.85 -3.78 21.87
CA ALA A 213 2.75 -5.21 21.59
C ALA A 213 1.28 -5.63 21.41
N ILE A 214 1.06 -6.60 20.55
CA ILE A 214 -0.26 -7.18 20.25
C ILE A 214 -0.26 -8.68 20.54
N VAL A 215 -1.44 -9.31 20.62
CA VAL A 215 -1.55 -10.76 20.68
C VAL A 215 -1.08 -11.37 19.36
N ALA A 216 -0.23 -12.39 19.44
CA ALA A 216 0.33 -13.07 18.28
C ALA A 216 -0.67 -14.06 17.68
N THR A 217 -1.49 -13.60 16.74
CA THR A 217 -2.44 -14.41 15.97
C THR A 217 -2.03 -14.53 14.52
N ALA A 218 -2.49 -15.57 13.83
CA ALA A 218 -2.20 -15.74 12.40
C ALA A 218 -2.68 -14.51 11.59
N ASN A 219 -1.85 -14.07 10.67
CA ASN A 219 -2.04 -12.86 9.85
C ASN A 219 -2.07 -11.53 10.63
N ALA A 220 -1.80 -11.51 11.94
CA ALA A 220 -1.65 -10.26 12.67
C ALA A 220 -0.56 -9.39 12.05
N VAL A 221 -0.84 -8.09 11.94
CA VAL A 221 0.12 -7.08 11.47
C VAL A 221 0.53 -6.21 12.64
N TRP A 222 1.82 -6.18 12.92
CA TRP A 222 2.38 -5.35 13.99
C TRP A 222 3.16 -4.16 13.41
N ASP A 223 3.00 -3.01 14.03
CA ASP A 223 3.64 -1.71 13.70
C ASP A 223 3.44 -1.31 12.22
N GLY A 224 2.36 -1.80 11.57
CA GLY A 224 2.09 -1.57 10.15
C GLY A 224 3.14 -2.13 9.20
N ARG A 225 4.11 -2.93 9.69
CA ARG A 225 5.29 -3.37 8.95
C ARG A 225 5.50 -4.87 8.89
N PHE A 226 5.17 -5.59 9.94
CA PHE A 226 5.46 -7.01 10.04
C PHE A 226 4.18 -7.83 10.15
N ARG A 227 4.09 -8.86 9.33
CA ARG A 227 2.96 -9.80 9.33
C ARG A 227 3.40 -11.15 9.87
N LEU A 228 2.65 -11.68 10.84
CA LEU A 228 2.80 -13.04 11.33
C LEU A 228 2.01 -13.99 10.40
N LEU A 229 2.70 -14.83 9.62
CA LEU A 229 2.07 -15.69 8.62
C LEU A 229 1.26 -16.83 9.25
N ALA A 230 1.82 -17.46 10.29
CA ALA A 230 1.20 -18.58 10.98
C ALA A 230 1.44 -18.46 12.49
N ALA A 231 0.48 -18.88 13.27
CA ALA A 231 0.55 -18.92 14.73
C ALA A 231 0.33 -20.33 15.30
N ALA A 232 0.24 -21.35 14.43
CA ALA A 232 -0.13 -22.71 14.84
C ALA A 232 0.80 -23.32 15.92
N ASN A 233 2.04 -22.90 15.95
CA ASN A 233 3.05 -23.39 16.91
C ASN A 233 3.30 -22.41 18.07
N LEU A 234 2.52 -21.34 18.19
CA LEU A 234 2.68 -20.39 19.29
C LEU A 234 1.80 -20.79 20.48
N ALA A 235 2.43 -20.82 21.64
CA ALA A 235 1.69 -21.10 22.88
C ALA A 235 0.68 -19.96 23.17
N PRO A 236 -0.46 -20.27 23.81
CA PRO A 236 -1.43 -19.26 24.25
C PRO A 236 -0.77 -18.16 25.08
N GLY A 237 -1.25 -16.93 24.92
CA GLY A 237 -0.69 -15.75 25.60
C GLY A 237 0.62 -15.21 25.02
N THR A 238 1.07 -15.73 23.86
CA THR A 238 2.21 -15.14 23.15
C THR A 238 1.84 -13.79 22.57
N THR A 239 2.74 -12.80 22.73
CA THR A 239 2.61 -11.44 22.19
C THR A 239 3.70 -11.17 21.15
N LEU A 240 3.38 -10.29 20.20
CA LEU A 240 4.29 -9.77 19.18
C LEU A 240 4.53 -8.29 19.44
N GLY A 241 5.77 -7.89 19.63
CA GLY A 241 6.14 -6.51 19.91
C GLY A 241 7.61 -6.24 19.56
N ALA A 242 8.12 -5.07 19.93
CA ALA A 242 9.50 -4.70 19.69
C ALA A 242 10.48 -5.56 20.52
N LEU A 243 11.65 -5.86 19.95
CA LEU A 243 12.77 -6.42 20.74
C LEU A 243 13.19 -5.41 21.83
N GLY A 244 13.22 -4.11 21.50
CA GLY A 244 13.39 -3.03 22.46
C GLY A 244 14.70 -3.14 23.27
N ALA A 245 14.59 -3.12 24.60
CA ALA A 245 15.74 -3.16 25.51
C ALA A 245 16.58 -4.44 25.38
N ASP A 246 15.96 -5.59 25.02
CA ASP A 246 16.68 -6.85 24.85
C ASP A 246 17.66 -6.85 23.65
N ALA A 247 17.60 -5.80 22.80
CA ALA A 247 18.52 -5.63 21.68
C ALA A 247 20.01 -5.63 22.13
N ALA A 248 20.30 -5.15 23.33
CA ALA A 248 21.66 -5.13 23.88
C ALA A 248 22.22 -6.56 24.01
N ALA A 249 21.45 -7.48 24.55
CA ALA A 249 21.82 -8.90 24.68
C ALA A 249 21.93 -9.62 23.33
N MET A 250 21.15 -9.20 22.33
CA MET A 250 21.14 -9.82 21.00
C MET A 250 22.33 -9.42 20.11
N ARG A 251 23.18 -8.50 20.54
CA ARG A 251 24.39 -8.09 19.76
C ARG A 251 25.41 -9.21 19.59
N THR A 252 25.40 -10.21 20.44
CA THR A 252 26.23 -11.41 20.32
C THR A 252 25.68 -12.42 19.31
N HIS A 253 24.38 -12.32 18.98
CA HIS A 253 23.66 -13.22 18.06
C HIS A 253 23.52 -12.66 16.65
N SER A 254 23.81 -11.36 16.44
CA SER A 254 23.60 -10.73 15.15
C SER A 254 24.52 -9.53 14.93
N PRO A 255 25.10 -9.39 13.71
CA PRO A 255 25.92 -8.24 13.34
C PRO A 255 25.11 -6.97 13.01
N LEU A 256 23.78 -7.02 13.10
CA LEU A 256 22.91 -5.88 12.79
C LEU A 256 23.19 -4.70 13.74
N PRO A 257 23.05 -3.44 13.24
CA PRO A 257 23.17 -2.26 14.08
C PRO A 257 22.18 -2.28 15.26
N ALA A 258 22.58 -1.76 16.41
CA ALA A 258 21.73 -1.70 17.60
C ALA A 258 20.38 -1.00 17.35
N ALA A 259 20.37 0.05 16.51
CA ALA A 259 19.15 0.74 16.12
C ALA A 259 18.18 -0.16 15.33
N VAL A 260 18.69 -1.10 14.51
CA VAL A 260 17.88 -2.09 13.80
C VAL A 260 17.39 -3.16 14.78
N LEU A 261 18.29 -3.73 15.59
CA LEU A 261 17.94 -4.75 16.58
C LEU A 261 16.79 -4.29 17.48
N ALA A 262 16.85 -3.06 18.01
CA ALA A 262 15.81 -2.52 18.89
C ALA A 262 14.43 -2.47 18.24
N THR A 263 14.34 -2.42 16.89
CA THR A 263 13.09 -2.31 16.14
C THR A 263 12.63 -3.61 15.49
N LEU A 264 13.35 -4.71 15.69
CA LEU A 264 12.93 -6.03 15.23
C LEU A 264 11.68 -6.52 15.96
N PRO A 265 10.79 -7.24 15.26
CA PRO A 265 9.70 -7.92 15.90
C PRO A 265 10.22 -9.11 16.74
N ALA A 266 9.71 -9.20 17.96
CA ALA A 266 10.02 -10.23 18.92
C ALA A 266 8.74 -10.87 19.48
N LEU A 267 8.79 -12.18 19.72
CA LEU A 267 7.74 -12.93 20.36
C LEU A 267 8.05 -13.08 21.84
N ARG A 268 7.06 -12.78 22.70
CA ARG A 268 7.17 -12.91 24.16
C ARG A 268 6.01 -13.70 24.73
N ARG A 269 6.26 -14.39 25.86
CA ARG A 269 5.25 -15.05 26.66
C ARG A 269 5.46 -14.70 28.12
N ALA A 270 4.42 -14.21 28.78
CA ALA A 270 4.51 -13.71 30.16
C ALA A 270 5.70 -12.73 30.39
N GLY A 271 5.94 -11.84 29.40
CA GLY A 271 7.05 -10.88 29.40
C GLY A 271 8.43 -11.44 28.99
N ALA A 272 8.65 -12.74 29.07
CA ALA A 272 9.92 -13.37 28.69
C ALA A 272 10.08 -13.43 27.16
N LEU A 273 11.28 -13.14 26.64
CA LEU A 273 11.63 -13.26 25.24
C LEU A 273 11.65 -14.72 24.82
N VAL A 274 10.83 -15.09 23.83
CA VAL A 274 10.73 -16.46 23.31
C VAL A 274 11.49 -16.61 22.00
N ALA A 275 11.29 -15.66 21.07
CA ALA A 275 11.94 -15.72 19.78
C ALA A 275 12.12 -14.35 19.14
N VAL A 276 13.17 -14.21 18.32
CA VAL A 276 13.39 -13.10 17.39
C VAL A 276 13.68 -13.72 16.02
N PRO A 277 12.62 -13.99 15.21
CA PRO A 277 12.77 -14.80 14.00
C PRO A 277 13.75 -14.23 12.98
N HIS A 278 13.83 -12.91 12.85
CA HIS A 278 14.73 -12.23 11.88
C HIS A 278 16.23 -12.44 12.15
N ILE A 279 16.61 -12.86 13.36
CA ILE A 279 17.99 -13.18 13.72
C ILE A 279 18.13 -14.64 14.18
N CYS A 280 17.14 -15.48 13.89
CA CYS A 280 17.12 -16.91 14.21
C CYS A 280 17.36 -17.21 15.70
N TYR A 281 16.85 -16.37 16.59
CA TYR A 281 16.94 -16.60 18.03
C TYR A 281 15.68 -17.33 18.54
N PRO A 282 15.77 -18.35 19.41
CA PRO A 282 16.95 -18.85 20.12
C PRO A 282 17.80 -19.87 19.34
N SER A 283 17.34 -20.32 18.18
CA SER A 283 18.04 -21.33 17.36
C SER A 283 17.71 -21.16 15.88
N PRO A 284 18.46 -21.78 14.95
CA PRO A 284 18.17 -21.72 13.51
C PRO A 284 16.74 -22.13 13.14
N SER A 285 16.09 -23.01 13.89
CA SER A 285 14.70 -23.40 13.67
C SER A 285 13.69 -22.25 13.92
N ALA A 286 14.06 -21.22 14.67
CA ALA A 286 13.19 -20.07 14.92
C ALA A 286 12.92 -19.23 13.67
N CYS A 287 13.71 -19.38 12.61
CA CYS A 287 13.55 -18.66 11.35
C CYS A 287 13.20 -19.56 10.14
N ASN A 288 12.97 -20.85 10.35
CA ASN A 288 12.65 -21.77 9.27
C ASN A 288 11.43 -22.68 9.64
N PRO A 289 10.25 -22.52 8.99
CA PRO A 289 9.94 -21.45 8.06
C PRO A 289 9.85 -20.09 8.75
N GLN A 290 10.16 -19.01 8.03
CA GLN A 290 10.08 -17.65 8.58
C GLN A 290 8.65 -17.30 8.97
N PRO A 291 8.31 -17.20 10.27
CA PRO A 291 6.93 -16.96 10.68
C PRO A 291 6.52 -15.49 10.55
N LEU A 292 7.49 -14.57 10.52
CA LEU A 292 7.29 -13.14 10.45
C LEU A 292 7.94 -12.59 9.18
N VAL A 293 7.19 -11.82 8.40
CA VAL A 293 7.68 -11.19 7.19
C VAL A 293 7.53 -9.67 7.27
N PHE A 294 8.49 -8.95 6.67
CA PHE A 294 8.36 -7.52 6.44
C PHE A 294 7.36 -7.30 5.30
N ALA A 295 6.16 -6.87 5.65
CA ALA A 295 5.02 -6.70 4.74
C ALA A 295 4.30 -5.38 5.06
N PRO A 296 4.93 -4.23 4.80
CA PRO A 296 4.34 -2.93 5.05
C PRO A 296 3.06 -2.75 4.22
N ALA A 297 2.05 -2.09 4.80
CA ALA A 297 0.76 -1.85 4.13
C ALA A 297 0.91 -1.06 2.82
N ARG A 298 1.98 -0.28 2.70
CA ARG A 298 2.33 0.48 1.50
C ARG A 298 3.80 0.26 1.16
N ALA A 299 4.07 -0.45 0.09
CA ALA A 299 5.42 -0.56 -0.47
C ALA A 299 5.98 0.82 -0.84
N ALA A 300 7.31 0.97 -0.80
CA ALA A 300 7.96 2.21 -1.26
C ALA A 300 7.85 2.37 -2.78
N ALA A 301 7.90 1.27 -3.51
CA ALA A 301 7.73 1.22 -4.97
C ALA A 301 6.65 0.16 -5.29
N PRO A 302 5.35 0.48 -5.16
CA PRO A 302 4.28 -0.40 -5.60
C PRO A 302 4.29 -0.50 -7.13
N ALA A 303 3.55 -1.48 -7.67
CA ALA A 303 3.24 -1.47 -9.10
C ALA A 303 2.59 -0.12 -9.48
N PRO A 304 2.97 0.47 -10.64
CA PRO A 304 2.44 1.76 -11.06
C PRO A 304 0.91 1.73 -11.18
N PHE A 305 0.30 2.88 -10.94
CA PHE A 305 -1.15 3.02 -11.03
C PHE A 305 -1.64 2.66 -12.43
N MET A 306 -2.57 1.70 -12.52
CA MET A 306 -3.23 1.33 -13.76
C MET A 306 -4.56 2.07 -13.88
N GLY A 307 -4.64 3.04 -14.77
CA GLY A 307 -5.87 3.73 -15.14
C GLY A 307 -6.73 2.90 -16.08
N ALA A 308 -7.96 3.39 -16.32
CA ALA A 308 -8.82 2.83 -17.36
C ALA A 308 -8.25 3.11 -18.76
N SER A 309 -8.21 2.09 -19.61
CA SER A 309 -8.01 2.29 -21.03
C SER A 309 -9.33 2.69 -21.69
N ARG A 310 -9.30 3.64 -22.64
CA ARG A 310 -10.46 3.99 -23.43
C ARG A 310 -10.77 2.83 -24.39
N VAL A 311 -12.00 2.37 -24.35
CA VAL A 311 -12.49 1.40 -25.33
C VAL A 311 -13.16 2.20 -26.45
N GLY A 312 -12.58 2.18 -27.65
CA GLY A 312 -13.26 2.64 -28.87
C GLY A 312 -14.34 1.62 -29.25
N ARG A 313 -15.46 2.09 -29.81
CA ARG A 313 -16.37 1.17 -30.51
C ARG A 313 -15.59 0.69 -31.75
N ALA A 314 -15.42 -0.59 -31.90
CA ALA A 314 -15.03 -1.12 -33.21
C ALA A 314 -16.19 -0.81 -34.17
N ASP A 315 -15.90 -0.10 -35.25
CA ASP A 315 -16.86 0.24 -36.32
C ASP A 315 -17.34 -1.04 -37.01
#